data_7ae0111d14d89d8dcf95786b1473facb
#
_entry.id   7ae0111d14d89d8dcf95786b1473facb
#
_cell.length_a   1.000
_cell.length_b   1.000
_cell.length_c   1.000
_cell.angle_alpha   90.00
_cell.angle_beta   90.00
_cell.angle_gamma   90.00
#
_symmetry.space_group_name_H-M   'P 1'
#
loop_
_entity.id
_entity.type
_entity.pdbx_description
1 polymer ?
#
loop_
_entity_poly.entity_id
_entity_poly.type
_entity_poly.pdbx_seq_one_letter_code
_entity_poly.pdbx_strand_id
1 'polypeptide(L)'
;MLVASMTDLEALNEVAEDLPRLQRSIDRWVDDYFKIRRKLKIPRNQPYLKKFPSTYKNKNPWVTVMFKPEEDERVKYTVTFYSYTSYYNAKGLRVFALAHNQVSLYNGHLFGRYNERLSLGIGTASERVDHFFANNRVLAPSEFERDGVKTLVGICPLGYILGEQREDLACNIYKTFIARSTSGPRLDNLRQDLLNALDAYQSERGCSNTPLSSVHDESLKTRLRLALEGV
;
A
#
# COMPACT_ATOMS: atom_id res chain seq x y z
N MET A 1 5.69 -18.77 -12.63
CA MET A 1 6.53 -17.55 -12.83
C MET A 1 5.77 -16.58 -13.72
N LEU A 2 5.69 -15.35 -13.32
CA LEU A 2 5.03 -14.28 -14.08
C LEU A 2 5.71 -14.08 -15.45
N VAL A 3 4.93 -14.12 -16.52
CA VAL A 3 5.43 -13.98 -17.91
C VAL A 3 4.58 -12.99 -18.70
N ALA A 4 5.17 -12.43 -19.75
CA ALA A 4 4.60 -11.32 -20.52
C ALA A 4 3.26 -11.62 -21.19
N SER A 5 2.97 -12.89 -21.48
CA SER A 5 1.71 -13.32 -22.12
C SER A 5 0.53 -13.44 -21.17
N MET A 6 0.75 -13.39 -19.86
CA MET A 6 -0.31 -13.56 -18.85
C MET A 6 -1.28 -12.38 -18.86
N THR A 7 -2.55 -12.71 -18.75
CA THR A 7 -3.61 -11.77 -18.38
C THR A 7 -3.46 -11.36 -16.92
N ASP A 8 -4.14 -10.28 -16.50
CA ASP A 8 -4.10 -9.84 -15.12
C ASP A 8 -4.66 -10.92 -14.14
N LEU A 9 -5.66 -11.72 -14.59
CA LEU A 9 -6.23 -12.83 -13.79
C LEU A 9 -5.25 -14.00 -13.65
N GLU A 10 -4.61 -14.43 -14.73
CA GLU A 10 -3.62 -15.50 -14.70
C GLU A 10 -2.43 -15.10 -13.82
N ALA A 11 -1.97 -13.86 -13.94
CA ALA A 11 -0.88 -13.34 -13.11
C ALA A 11 -1.28 -13.23 -11.64
N LEU A 12 -2.53 -12.86 -11.31
CA LEU A 12 -3.03 -12.83 -9.94
C LEU A 12 -3.08 -14.25 -9.33
N ASN A 13 -3.53 -15.24 -10.09
CA ASN A 13 -3.53 -16.63 -9.64
C ASN A 13 -2.10 -17.15 -9.37
N GLU A 14 -1.16 -16.82 -10.25
CA GLU A 14 0.26 -17.15 -10.08
C GLU A 14 0.84 -16.51 -8.82
N VAL A 15 0.49 -15.25 -8.55
CA VAL A 15 0.88 -14.51 -7.34
C VAL A 15 0.27 -15.15 -6.09
N ALA A 16 -1.00 -15.55 -6.16
CA ALA A 16 -1.72 -16.14 -5.03
C ALA A 16 -1.04 -17.43 -4.51
N GLU A 17 -0.39 -18.22 -5.37
CA GLU A 17 0.36 -19.40 -4.97
C GLU A 17 1.59 -19.11 -4.10
N ASP A 18 2.17 -17.92 -4.23
CA ASP A 18 3.33 -17.51 -3.43
C ASP A 18 2.92 -16.98 -2.04
N LEU A 19 1.69 -16.47 -1.87
CA LEU A 19 1.25 -15.74 -0.68
C LEU A 19 1.43 -16.53 0.63
N PRO A 20 1.08 -17.83 0.74
CA PRO A 20 1.23 -18.57 1.99
C PRO A 20 2.69 -18.72 2.45
N ARG A 21 3.64 -18.75 1.49
CA ARG A 21 5.08 -18.80 1.79
C ARG A 21 5.63 -17.43 2.12
N LEU A 22 5.17 -16.41 1.38
CA LEU A 22 5.52 -15.03 1.62
C LEU A 22 5.12 -14.61 3.05
N GLN A 23 3.89 -14.93 3.49
CA GLN A 23 3.40 -14.61 4.83
C GLN A 23 4.30 -15.23 5.91
N ARG A 24 4.61 -16.53 5.82
CA ARG A 24 5.54 -17.19 6.76
C ARG A 24 6.94 -16.57 6.78
N SER A 25 7.38 -16.01 5.67
CA SER A 25 8.67 -15.31 5.61
C SER A 25 8.60 -13.95 6.27
N ILE A 26 7.48 -13.22 6.08
CA ILE A 26 7.24 -11.91 6.71
C ILE A 26 7.31 -12.04 8.24
N ASP A 27 6.66 -13.05 8.82
CA ASP A 27 6.66 -13.26 10.27
C ASP A 27 8.09 -13.39 10.82
N ARG A 28 8.97 -14.17 10.14
CA ARG A 28 10.39 -14.28 10.50
C ARG A 28 11.15 -12.96 10.32
N TRP A 29 10.88 -12.22 9.24
CA TRP A 29 11.56 -10.97 8.97
C TRP A 29 11.17 -9.86 9.93
N VAL A 30 9.96 -9.90 10.48
CA VAL A 30 9.55 -8.97 11.55
C VAL A 30 10.48 -9.17 12.77
N ASP A 31 10.72 -10.41 13.20
CA ASP A 31 11.63 -10.70 14.30
C ASP A 31 13.07 -10.26 14.00
N ASP A 32 13.54 -10.54 12.77
CA ASP A 32 14.88 -10.13 12.34
C ASP A 32 15.01 -8.61 12.23
N TYR A 33 13.96 -7.92 11.78
CA TYR A 33 13.93 -6.46 11.75
C TYR A 33 14.15 -5.86 13.14
N PHE A 34 13.47 -6.37 14.17
CA PHE A 34 13.66 -5.89 15.54
C PHE A 34 15.04 -6.22 16.11
N LYS A 35 15.61 -7.40 15.78
CA LYS A 35 16.99 -7.75 16.17
C LYS A 35 18.00 -6.79 15.54
N ILE A 36 17.85 -6.49 14.25
CA ILE A 36 18.74 -5.57 13.51
C ILE A 36 18.65 -4.16 14.11
N ARG A 37 17.43 -3.65 14.34
CA ARG A 37 17.24 -2.32 14.96
C ARG A 37 17.94 -2.22 16.29
N ARG A 38 17.81 -3.22 17.15
CA ARG A 38 18.48 -3.27 18.47
C ARG A 38 20.00 -3.28 18.32
N LYS A 39 20.51 -4.12 17.39
CA LYS A 39 21.94 -4.20 17.12
C LYS A 39 22.53 -2.88 16.64
N LEU A 40 21.82 -2.17 15.77
CA LEU A 40 22.22 -0.86 15.25
C LEU A 40 21.93 0.29 16.22
N LYS A 41 21.35 0.02 17.39
CA LYS A 41 20.98 1.03 18.40
C LYS A 41 20.12 2.18 17.83
N ILE A 42 19.26 1.87 16.86
CA ILE A 42 18.40 2.87 16.24
C ILE A 42 17.34 3.31 17.24
N PRO A 43 17.19 4.62 17.53
CA PRO A 43 16.19 5.14 18.44
C PRO A 43 14.78 4.69 18.06
N ARG A 44 13.90 4.53 19.05
CA ARG A 44 12.52 4.04 18.82
C ARG A 44 11.67 4.97 17.94
N ASN A 45 11.90 6.27 18.07
CA ASN A 45 11.23 7.32 17.30
C ASN A 45 11.82 7.54 15.90
N GLN A 46 13.00 6.96 15.60
CA GLN A 46 13.63 7.13 14.30
C GLN A 46 13.09 6.10 13.31
N PRO A 47 12.60 6.52 12.12
CA PRO A 47 12.20 5.62 11.06
C PRO A 47 13.37 4.76 10.60
N TYR A 48 13.09 3.52 10.29
CA TYR A 48 14.09 2.60 9.74
C TYR A 48 13.45 1.69 8.69
N LEU A 49 13.96 1.78 7.49
CA LEU A 49 13.51 0.99 6.36
C LEU A 49 14.47 -0.18 6.14
N LYS A 50 13.93 -1.38 5.96
CA LYS A 50 14.68 -2.56 5.59
C LYS A 50 13.98 -3.29 4.45
N LYS A 51 14.76 -3.67 3.43
CA LYS A 51 14.31 -4.48 2.30
C LYS A 51 14.75 -5.93 2.49
N PHE A 52 13.87 -6.86 2.19
CA PHE A 52 14.09 -8.30 2.23
C PHE A 52 13.75 -8.89 0.85
N PRO A 53 14.75 -9.08 -0.02
CA PRO A 53 14.53 -9.78 -1.29
C PRO A 53 14.29 -11.27 -1.04
N SER A 54 13.39 -11.87 -1.79
CA SER A 54 13.11 -13.30 -1.74
C SER A 54 12.62 -13.83 -3.08
N THR A 55 12.84 -15.11 -3.32
CA THR A 55 12.34 -15.81 -4.51
C THR A 55 11.76 -17.15 -4.08
N TYR A 56 10.58 -17.48 -4.54
CA TYR A 56 9.84 -18.69 -4.18
C TYR A 56 9.82 -19.73 -5.32
N LYS A 57 9.07 -20.84 -5.11
CA LYS A 57 8.96 -21.94 -6.05
C LYS A 57 8.62 -21.49 -7.47
N ASN A 58 7.72 -20.51 -7.60
CA ASN A 58 7.31 -19.96 -8.88
C ASN A 58 8.33 -18.97 -9.47
N LYS A 59 9.50 -18.82 -8.83
CA LYS A 59 10.58 -17.92 -9.27
C LYS A 59 10.19 -16.46 -9.45
N ASN A 60 9.07 -16.02 -8.86
CA ASN A 60 8.70 -14.61 -8.81
C ASN A 60 9.60 -13.88 -7.81
N PRO A 61 10.31 -12.84 -8.22
CA PRO A 61 11.11 -12.04 -7.30
C PRO A 61 10.20 -11.17 -6.45
N TRP A 62 10.24 -11.35 -5.14
CA TRP A 62 9.51 -10.52 -4.18
C TRP A 62 10.46 -9.60 -3.43
N VAL A 63 10.01 -8.41 -3.14
CA VAL A 63 10.69 -7.47 -2.24
C VAL A 63 9.72 -7.12 -1.12
N THR A 64 10.12 -7.36 0.13
CA THR A 64 9.37 -6.90 1.30
C THR A 64 10.09 -5.71 1.92
N VAL A 65 9.37 -4.61 2.04
CA VAL A 65 9.84 -3.37 2.67
C VAL A 65 9.18 -3.27 4.04
N MET A 66 10.00 -3.17 5.08
CA MET A 66 9.55 -3.00 6.46
C MET A 66 10.01 -1.66 7.00
N PHE A 67 9.13 -0.96 7.69
CA PHE A 67 9.43 0.31 8.33
C PHE A 67 8.50 0.56 9.52
N LYS A 68 9.02 1.30 10.48
CA LYS A 68 8.21 1.79 11.61
C LYS A 68 7.65 3.17 11.25
N PRO A 69 6.37 3.44 11.51
CA PRO A 69 5.79 4.79 11.39
C PRO A 69 6.55 5.79 12.27
N GLU A 70 6.67 7.03 11.81
CA GLU A 70 7.38 8.10 12.52
C GLU A 70 6.69 8.51 13.82
N GLU A 71 5.39 8.37 13.93
CA GLU A 71 4.60 8.91 15.03
C GLU A 71 3.57 7.90 15.53
N ASP A 72 3.87 7.22 16.58
CA ASP A 72 2.92 6.91 17.62
C ASP A 72 3.67 6.43 18.86
N GLU A 73 3.83 7.28 19.86
CA GLU A 73 4.38 6.90 21.16
C GLU A 73 3.54 5.83 21.86
N ARG A 74 2.27 5.70 21.48
CA ARG A 74 1.30 4.76 22.05
C ARG A 74 1.43 3.35 21.49
N VAL A 75 1.97 3.20 20.27
CA VAL A 75 2.09 1.90 19.60
C VAL A 75 3.50 1.36 19.69
N LYS A 76 3.80 0.67 20.76
CA LYS A 76 5.16 0.19 21.07
C LYS A 76 5.80 -0.73 20.03
N TYR A 77 5.05 -1.40 19.13
CA TYR A 77 5.59 -2.51 18.32
C TYR A 77 5.01 -2.68 16.91
N THR A 78 4.36 -1.68 16.31
CA THR A 78 3.79 -1.86 14.97
C THR A 78 4.85 -1.68 13.89
N VAL A 79 5.10 -2.74 13.13
CA VAL A 79 5.88 -2.68 11.90
C VAL A 79 4.90 -2.66 10.74
N THR A 80 4.98 -1.63 9.92
CA THR A 80 4.27 -1.62 8.64
C THR A 80 5.16 -2.24 7.60
N PHE A 81 4.59 -3.06 6.73
CA PHE A 81 5.33 -3.67 5.63
C PHE A 81 4.49 -3.70 4.36
N TYR A 82 5.18 -3.74 3.23
CA TYR A 82 4.64 -4.05 1.92
C TYR A 82 5.52 -5.11 1.26
N SER A 83 4.90 -6.08 0.61
CA SER A 83 5.61 -7.03 -0.24
C SER A 83 5.13 -6.83 -1.67
N TYR A 84 6.03 -6.69 -2.61
CA TYR A 84 5.67 -6.52 -4.01
C TYR A 84 6.53 -7.38 -4.93
N THR A 85 5.94 -7.73 -6.05
CA THR A 85 6.60 -8.34 -7.21
C THR A 85 6.18 -7.62 -8.48
N SER A 86 7.01 -7.64 -9.50
CA SER A 86 6.74 -6.94 -10.76
C SER A 86 7.09 -7.78 -11.97
N TYR A 87 6.36 -7.56 -13.05
CA TYR A 87 6.63 -8.14 -14.36
C TYR A 87 6.16 -7.20 -15.48
N TYR A 88 6.53 -7.51 -16.70
CA TYR A 88 6.08 -6.78 -17.89
C TYR A 88 5.15 -7.66 -18.71
N ASN A 89 4.01 -7.10 -19.13
CA ASN A 89 3.12 -7.71 -20.13
C ASN A 89 2.91 -6.75 -21.31
N ALA A 90 2.00 -7.11 -22.23
CA ALA A 90 1.69 -6.29 -23.40
C ALA A 90 1.19 -4.86 -23.05
N LYS A 91 0.65 -4.66 -21.84
CA LYS A 91 0.20 -3.36 -21.32
C LYS A 91 1.29 -2.61 -20.55
N GLY A 92 2.53 -3.12 -20.51
CA GLY A 92 3.66 -2.54 -19.79
C GLY A 92 3.91 -3.12 -18.41
N LEU A 93 4.56 -2.35 -17.55
CA LEU A 93 4.89 -2.74 -16.18
C LEU A 93 3.62 -2.99 -15.36
N ARG A 94 3.61 -4.13 -14.67
CA ARG A 94 2.60 -4.56 -13.69
C ARG A 94 3.29 -4.84 -12.36
N VAL A 95 2.73 -4.34 -11.26
CA VAL A 95 3.25 -4.59 -9.93
C VAL A 95 2.12 -5.08 -9.04
N PHE A 96 2.26 -6.29 -8.53
CA PHE A 96 1.39 -6.81 -7.47
C PHE A 96 1.99 -6.46 -6.11
N ALA A 97 1.19 -5.87 -5.25
CA ALA A 97 1.60 -5.59 -3.88
C ALA A 97 0.64 -6.22 -2.88
N LEU A 98 1.22 -6.86 -1.87
CA LEU A 98 0.54 -7.39 -0.72
C LEU A 98 0.72 -6.43 0.45
N ALA A 99 -0.38 -5.93 0.97
CA ALA A 99 -0.44 -5.16 2.21
C ALA A 99 -1.65 -5.59 3.01
N HIS A 100 -1.49 -5.82 4.32
CA HIS A 100 -2.59 -6.18 5.21
C HIS A 100 -3.49 -7.32 4.68
N ASN A 101 -2.89 -8.37 4.14
CA ASN A 101 -3.56 -9.53 3.53
C ASN A 101 -4.41 -9.23 2.28
N GLN A 102 -4.27 -8.04 1.71
CA GLN A 102 -4.93 -7.66 0.47
C GLN A 102 -3.91 -7.49 -0.65
N VAL A 103 -4.18 -8.15 -1.79
CA VAL A 103 -3.39 -7.96 -3.01
C VAL A 103 -4.00 -6.83 -3.82
N SER A 104 -3.14 -5.94 -4.28
CA SER A 104 -3.49 -4.86 -5.19
C SER A 104 -2.57 -4.85 -6.41
N LEU A 105 -3.11 -4.49 -7.56
CA LEU A 105 -2.37 -4.36 -8.81
C LEU A 105 -2.09 -2.88 -9.09
N TYR A 106 -0.85 -2.55 -9.37
CA TYR A 106 -0.41 -1.20 -9.72
C TYR A 106 0.08 -1.17 -11.17
N ASN A 107 -0.45 -0.24 -11.96
CA ASN A 107 -0.02 -0.04 -13.34
C ASN A 107 1.30 0.75 -13.40
N GLY A 108 2.15 0.45 -14.37
CA GLY A 108 3.42 1.14 -14.57
C GLY A 108 3.29 2.67 -14.76
N HIS A 109 2.17 3.10 -15.35
CA HIS A 109 1.84 4.52 -15.51
C HIS A 109 1.79 5.29 -14.16
N LEU A 110 1.32 4.63 -13.09
CA LEU A 110 1.30 5.24 -11.75
C LEU A 110 2.70 5.66 -11.31
N PHE A 111 3.69 4.79 -11.46
CA PHE A 111 5.08 5.08 -11.06
C PHE A 111 5.75 6.12 -11.97
N GLY A 112 5.36 6.17 -13.24
CA GLY A 112 5.75 7.24 -14.16
C GLY A 112 5.23 8.60 -13.68
N ARG A 113 3.94 8.69 -13.39
CA ARG A 113 3.32 9.92 -12.85
C ARG A 113 3.84 10.32 -11.47
N TYR A 114 4.13 9.34 -10.62
CA TYR A 114 4.79 9.59 -9.33
C TYR A 114 6.14 10.29 -9.50
N ASN A 115 6.99 9.74 -10.37
CA ASN A 115 8.31 10.29 -10.67
C ASN A 115 8.23 11.70 -11.28
N GLU A 116 7.34 11.88 -12.25
CA GLU A 116 7.13 13.15 -12.97
C GLU A 116 6.60 14.24 -12.03
N ARG A 117 5.50 13.96 -11.30
CA ARG A 117 4.82 14.96 -10.47
C ARG A 117 5.59 15.38 -9.22
N LEU A 118 6.49 14.56 -8.76
CA LEU A 118 7.39 14.88 -7.65
C LEU A 118 8.80 15.29 -8.13
N SER A 119 9.03 15.38 -9.45
CA SER A 119 10.31 15.77 -10.05
C SER A 119 11.50 14.98 -9.52
N LEU A 120 11.33 13.64 -9.31
CA LEU A 120 12.33 12.83 -8.63
C LEU A 120 13.55 12.48 -9.51
N GLY A 121 13.42 12.54 -10.85
CA GLY A 121 14.50 12.23 -11.77
C GLY A 121 14.96 10.77 -11.78
N ILE A 122 14.14 9.84 -11.26
CA ILE A 122 14.50 8.41 -11.17
C ILE A 122 14.44 7.77 -12.55
N GLY A 123 15.57 7.21 -13.01
CA GLY A 123 15.75 6.73 -14.37
C GLY A 123 14.97 5.45 -14.69
N THR A 124 15.15 4.40 -13.89
CA THR A 124 14.59 3.08 -14.19
C THR A 124 13.21 2.85 -13.58
N ALA A 125 12.40 2.01 -14.23
CA ALA A 125 11.08 1.66 -13.71
C ALA A 125 11.16 0.88 -12.39
N SER A 126 12.15 0.00 -12.23
CA SER A 126 12.36 -0.76 -11.00
C SER A 126 12.68 0.16 -9.81
N GLU A 127 13.58 1.12 -10.01
CA GLU A 127 13.93 2.09 -8.97
C GLU A 127 12.73 2.97 -8.58
N ARG A 128 11.85 3.32 -9.54
CA ARG A 128 10.62 4.06 -9.25
C ARG A 128 9.66 3.26 -8.38
N VAL A 129 9.50 1.96 -8.66
CA VAL A 129 8.69 1.04 -7.84
C VAL A 129 9.26 0.95 -6.44
N ASP A 130 10.55 0.71 -6.33
CA ASP A 130 11.27 0.62 -5.06
C ASP A 130 11.12 1.90 -4.23
N HIS A 131 11.32 3.04 -4.86
CA HIS A 131 11.21 4.34 -4.23
C HIS A 131 9.76 4.63 -3.79
N PHE A 132 8.77 4.27 -4.64
CA PHE A 132 7.37 4.44 -4.31
C PHE A 132 7.01 3.68 -3.02
N PHE A 133 7.25 2.37 -2.96
CA PHE A 133 6.91 1.56 -1.79
C PHE A 133 7.75 1.87 -0.55
N ALA A 134 8.95 2.41 -0.72
CA ALA A 134 9.77 2.88 0.40
C ALA A 134 9.21 4.16 1.05
N ASN A 135 8.52 5.01 0.29
CA ASN A 135 8.10 6.35 0.74
C ASN A 135 6.59 6.52 0.85
N ASN A 136 5.79 5.58 0.32
CA ASN A 136 4.34 5.72 0.30
C ASN A 136 3.67 4.52 0.97
N ARG A 137 3.28 4.69 2.21
CA ARG A 137 2.32 3.83 2.88
C ARG A 137 0.94 4.26 2.41
N VAL A 138 0.19 3.35 1.80
CA VAL A 138 -1.21 3.61 1.48
C VAL A 138 -2.00 3.53 2.78
N LEU A 139 -2.56 4.63 3.22
CA LEU A 139 -3.61 4.66 4.23
C LEU A 139 -4.85 3.99 3.60
N ALA A 140 -5.90 3.75 4.32
CA ALA A 140 -7.05 3.00 3.82
C ALA A 140 -7.48 3.42 2.40
N PRO A 141 -7.69 2.48 1.48
CA PRO A 141 -8.36 2.78 0.23
C PRO A 141 -9.83 3.11 0.51
N SER A 142 -10.35 4.12 -0.15
CA SER A 142 -11.74 4.53 -0.06
C SER A 142 -12.35 4.62 -1.45
N GLU A 143 -13.59 4.18 -1.57
CA GLU A 143 -14.36 4.41 -2.79
C GLU A 143 -14.91 5.84 -2.80
N PHE A 144 -14.84 6.44 -3.94
CA PHE A 144 -15.33 7.77 -4.20
C PHE A 144 -16.18 7.74 -5.48
N GLU A 145 -17.42 8.19 -5.40
CA GLU A 145 -18.31 8.27 -6.56
C GLU A 145 -18.44 9.72 -7.04
N ARG A 146 -18.25 9.91 -8.34
CA ARG A 146 -18.48 11.16 -9.01
C ARG A 146 -19.17 10.93 -10.34
N ASP A 147 -20.29 11.60 -10.55
CA ASP A 147 -21.05 11.53 -11.81
C ASP A 147 -21.37 10.07 -12.21
N GLY A 148 -21.71 9.22 -11.22
CA GLY A 148 -21.97 7.80 -11.42
C GLY A 148 -20.72 6.93 -11.64
N VAL A 149 -19.51 7.51 -11.59
CA VAL A 149 -18.26 6.79 -11.74
C VAL A 149 -17.60 6.56 -10.38
N LYS A 150 -17.53 5.28 -9.99
CA LYS A 150 -16.80 4.88 -8.77
C LYS A 150 -15.30 4.89 -9.01
N THR A 151 -14.59 5.63 -8.20
CA THR A 151 -13.13 5.72 -8.23
C THR A 151 -12.58 5.27 -6.89
N LEU A 152 -11.61 4.36 -6.92
CA LEU A 152 -10.87 3.99 -5.73
C LEU A 152 -9.77 5.01 -5.46
N VAL A 153 -9.72 5.56 -4.26
CA VAL A 153 -8.70 6.52 -3.82
C VAL A 153 -7.89 5.90 -2.69
N GLY A 154 -6.58 5.75 -2.89
CA GLY A 154 -5.65 5.43 -1.82
C GLY A 154 -4.87 6.68 -1.40
N ILE A 155 -4.81 6.94 -0.09
CA ILE A 155 -4.08 8.09 0.45
C ILE A 155 -2.66 7.67 0.81
N CYS A 156 -1.69 8.43 0.32
CA CYS A 156 -0.27 8.25 0.59
C CYS A 156 0.32 9.49 1.28
N PRO A 157 1.47 9.39 1.98
CA PRO A 157 2.16 10.53 2.55
C PRO A 157 2.44 11.64 1.53
N LEU A 158 2.84 11.27 0.31
CA LEU A 158 3.23 12.21 -0.74
C LEU A 158 2.10 12.60 -1.71
N GLY A 159 0.91 11.97 -1.59
CA GLY A 159 -0.21 12.25 -2.49
C GLY A 159 -1.32 11.22 -2.44
N TYR A 160 -1.92 10.99 -3.59
CA TYR A 160 -3.08 10.12 -3.76
C TYR A 160 -2.83 9.15 -4.92
N ILE A 161 -3.27 7.92 -4.77
CA ILE A 161 -3.33 6.96 -5.86
C ILE A 161 -4.78 6.74 -6.25
N LEU A 162 -5.07 6.79 -7.54
CA LEU A 162 -6.42 6.59 -8.05
C LEU A 162 -6.50 5.29 -8.84
N GLY A 163 -7.63 4.62 -8.71
CA GLY A 163 -7.85 3.34 -9.36
C GLY A 163 -9.32 2.95 -9.42
N GLU A 164 -9.53 1.66 -9.55
CA GLU A 164 -10.85 1.02 -9.57
C GLU A 164 -10.78 -0.29 -8.79
N GLN A 165 -11.89 -0.69 -8.25
CA GLN A 165 -12.07 -2.05 -7.75
C GLN A 165 -12.55 -2.92 -8.91
N ARG A 166 -11.86 -4.04 -9.14
CA ARG A 166 -12.25 -5.02 -10.14
C ARG A 166 -12.84 -6.24 -9.43
N GLU A 167 -14.16 -6.36 -9.49
CA GLU A 167 -14.90 -7.45 -8.85
C GLU A 167 -14.51 -8.82 -9.44
N ASP A 168 -14.31 -8.88 -10.77
CA ASP A 168 -13.89 -10.08 -11.48
C ASP A 168 -12.48 -10.57 -11.10
N LEU A 169 -11.64 -9.70 -10.57
CA LEU A 169 -10.32 -10.02 -10.06
C LEU A 169 -10.25 -10.05 -8.53
N ALA A 170 -11.31 -9.65 -7.84
CA ALA A 170 -11.33 -9.45 -6.39
C ALA A 170 -10.13 -8.64 -5.87
N CYS A 171 -9.65 -7.66 -6.66
CA CYS A 171 -8.50 -6.85 -6.31
C CYS A 171 -8.67 -5.38 -6.69
N ASN A 172 -7.96 -4.51 -6.01
CA ASN A 172 -7.86 -3.10 -6.32
C ASN A 172 -6.81 -2.88 -7.42
N ILE A 173 -7.14 -2.09 -8.46
CA ILE A 173 -6.21 -1.71 -9.51
C ILE A 173 -5.93 -0.22 -9.44
N TYR A 174 -4.69 0.15 -9.10
CA TYR A 174 -4.25 1.55 -9.07
C TYR A 174 -3.60 1.94 -10.38
N LYS A 175 -4.08 3.05 -10.97
CA LYS A 175 -3.75 3.46 -12.34
C LYS A 175 -2.87 4.70 -12.41
N THR A 176 -3.04 5.64 -11.47
CA THR A 176 -2.32 6.92 -11.52
C THR A 176 -2.01 7.47 -10.14
N PHE A 177 -1.09 8.42 -10.06
CA PHE A 177 -0.70 9.15 -8.86
C PHE A 177 -1.00 10.64 -9.03
N ILE A 178 -1.47 11.28 -7.98
CA ILE A 178 -1.65 12.74 -7.88
C ILE A 178 -0.79 13.22 -6.73
N ALA A 179 0.13 14.15 -6.98
CA ALA A 179 0.94 14.74 -5.93
C ALA A 179 0.08 15.63 -5.03
N ARG A 180 0.38 15.67 -3.74
CA ARG A 180 -0.34 16.50 -2.78
C ARG A 180 -0.29 17.99 -3.14
N SER A 181 0.84 18.47 -3.66
CA SER A 181 1.01 19.86 -4.12
C SER A 181 0.11 20.25 -5.29
N THR A 182 -0.44 19.29 -6.01
CA THR A 182 -1.32 19.48 -7.18
C THR A 182 -2.73 18.91 -6.96
N SER A 183 -3.03 18.44 -5.74
CA SER A 183 -4.36 17.98 -5.37
C SER A 183 -5.30 19.18 -5.21
N GLY A 184 -6.55 19.00 -5.62
CA GLY A 184 -7.57 20.03 -5.36
C GLY A 184 -8.13 19.90 -3.93
N PRO A 185 -8.83 20.94 -3.44
CA PRO A 185 -9.39 20.99 -2.08
C PRO A 185 -10.20 19.74 -1.70
N ARG A 186 -10.87 19.14 -2.67
CA ARG A 186 -11.71 17.95 -2.46
C ARG A 186 -10.93 16.73 -2.02
N LEU A 187 -9.75 16.45 -2.60
CA LEU A 187 -8.90 15.33 -2.18
C LEU A 187 -8.25 15.61 -0.81
N ASP A 188 -7.96 16.88 -0.52
CA ASP A 188 -7.40 17.26 0.77
C ASP A 188 -8.45 17.18 1.88
N ASN A 189 -9.71 17.52 1.61
CA ASN A 189 -10.83 17.31 2.53
C ASN A 189 -11.04 15.82 2.79
N LEU A 190 -11.11 14.99 1.74
CA LEU A 190 -11.21 13.53 1.88
C LEU A 190 -10.10 12.95 2.76
N ARG A 191 -8.87 13.45 2.59
CA ARG A 191 -7.75 13.05 3.43
C ARG A 191 -7.99 13.42 4.89
N GLN A 192 -8.44 14.65 5.15
CA GLN A 192 -8.68 15.12 6.51
C GLN A 192 -9.81 14.32 7.18
N ASP A 193 -10.87 14.04 6.46
CA ASP A 193 -11.99 13.24 6.96
C ASP A 193 -11.56 11.81 7.32
N LEU A 194 -10.74 11.19 6.47
CA LEU A 194 -10.17 9.87 6.75
C LEU A 194 -9.22 9.88 7.96
N LEU A 195 -8.40 10.91 8.11
CA LEU A 195 -7.53 11.03 9.28
C LEU A 195 -8.35 11.25 10.55
N ASN A 196 -9.36 12.12 10.53
CA ASN A 196 -10.27 12.35 11.65
C ASN A 196 -11.03 11.07 12.05
N ALA A 197 -11.50 10.29 11.07
CA ALA A 197 -12.16 9.02 11.32
C ALA A 197 -11.21 7.97 11.91
N LEU A 198 -9.93 7.96 11.51
CA LEU A 198 -8.88 7.13 12.10
C LEU A 198 -8.61 7.49 13.56
N ASP A 199 -8.47 8.78 13.84
CA ASP A 199 -8.20 9.27 15.20
C ASP A 199 -9.38 8.96 16.14
N ALA A 200 -10.61 9.14 15.66
CA ALA A 200 -11.82 8.79 16.41
C ALA A 200 -11.87 7.28 16.72
N TYR A 201 -11.59 6.43 15.73
CA TYR A 201 -11.55 4.99 15.90
C TYR A 201 -10.48 4.52 16.89
N GLN A 202 -9.27 5.09 16.82
CA GLN A 202 -8.19 4.79 17.75
C GLN A 202 -8.51 5.22 19.18
N SER A 203 -9.19 6.36 19.33
CA SER A 203 -9.62 6.88 20.64
C SER A 203 -10.67 6.00 21.29
N GLU A 204 -11.61 5.44 20.53
CA GLU A 204 -12.68 4.56 21.03
C GLU A 204 -12.15 3.18 21.48
N ARG A 205 -11.12 2.66 20.84
CA ARG A 205 -10.60 1.30 21.11
C ARG A 205 -9.47 1.24 22.12
N GLY A 206 -9.04 2.35 22.68
CA GLY A 206 -7.99 2.35 23.71
C GLY A 206 -6.75 1.57 23.32
N CYS A 207 -6.08 1.99 22.24
CA CYS A 207 -4.77 1.47 21.81
C CYS A 207 -4.72 0.02 21.28
N SER A 208 -5.77 -0.54 20.70
CA SER A 208 -5.63 -1.81 19.99
C SER A 208 -5.08 -1.58 18.57
N ASN A 209 -3.91 -2.15 18.29
CA ASN A 209 -3.13 -2.03 17.06
C ASN A 209 -3.72 -2.80 15.86
N THR A 210 -5.02 -2.75 15.66
CA THR A 210 -5.63 -3.46 14.55
C THR A 210 -5.50 -2.60 13.28
N PRO A 211 -4.85 -3.08 12.22
CA PRO A 211 -4.81 -2.35 10.94
C PRO A 211 -6.23 -2.09 10.44
N LEU A 212 -6.48 -0.93 9.85
CA LEU A 212 -7.79 -0.57 9.27
C LEU A 212 -8.33 -1.62 8.30
N SER A 213 -7.45 -2.28 7.55
CA SER A 213 -7.84 -3.36 6.61
C SER A 213 -8.32 -4.64 7.29
N SER A 214 -8.02 -4.84 8.58
CA SER A 214 -8.49 -5.98 9.37
C SER A 214 -9.76 -5.66 10.16
N VAL A 215 -10.26 -4.42 10.06
CA VAL A 215 -11.49 -4.01 10.73
C VAL A 215 -12.68 -4.47 9.90
N HIS A 216 -13.20 -5.63 10.26
CA HIS A 216 -14.54 -6.10 9.84
C HIS A 216 -15.65 -5.36 10.60
N ASP A 217 -15.39 -4.17 11.12
CA ASP A 217 -16.35 -3.39 11.88
C ASP A 217 -17.20 -2.59 10.89
N GLU A 218 -18.41 -3.07 10.66
CA GLU A 218 -19.41 -2.40 9.82
C GLU A 218 -19.74 -0.98 10.33
N SER A 219 -19.53 -0.70 11.62
CA SER A 219 -19.73 0.64 12.18
C SER A 219 -18.68 1.63 11.69
N LEU A 220 -17.43 1.20 11.54
CA LEU A 220 -16.37 2.05 10.99
C LEU A 220 -16.54 2.24 9.48
N LYS A 221 -16.88 1.18 8.75
CA LYS A 221 -17.20 1.30 7.32
C LYS A 221 -18.36 2.27 7.10
N THR A 222 -19.41 2.18 7.93
CA THR A 222 -20.55 3.09 7.87
C THR A 222 -20.14 4.53 8.20
N ARG A 223 -19.29 4.76 9.21
CA ARG A 223 -18.81 6.10 9.58
C ARG A 223 -17.90 6.70 8.50
N LEU A 224 -16.98 5.89 7.95
CA LEU A 224 -16.15 6.29 6.81
C LEU A 224 -17.03 6.63 5.60
N ARG A 225 -18.07 5.84 5.35
CA ARG A 225 -19.03 6.10 4.28
C ARG A 225 -19.81 7.40 4.51
N LEU A 226 -20.34 7.62 5.72
CA LEU A 226 -21.04 8.86 6.08
C LEU A 226 -20.13 10.09 6.02
N ALA A 227 -18.88 9.99 6.45
CA ALA A 227 -17.89 11.06 6.32
C ALA A 227 -17.58 11.39 4.83
N LEU A 228 -17.70 10.41 3.95
CA LEU A 228 -17.48 10.55 2.51
C LEU A 228 -18.74 11.01 1.74
N GLU A 229 -19.94 10.64 2.21
CA GLU A 229 -21.23 10.99 1.61
C GLU A 229 -21.73 12.37 2.06
N GLY A 230 -21.20 12.92 3.16
CA GLY A 230 -21.52 14.26 3.68
C GLY A 230 -20.81 15.41 2.95
N VAL A 231 -20.22 15.16 1.80
CA VAL A 231 -19.43 16.13 0.99
C VAL A 231 -20.12 16.41 -0.33
#